data_58b189bb703e01380d701cb9b849dbed
#
_entry.id   58b189bb703e01380d701cb9b849dbed
#
_cell.length_a   1.000
_cell.length_b   1.000
_cell.length_c   1.000
_cell.angle_alpha   90.00
_cell.angle_beta   90.00
_cell.angle_gamma   90.00
#
_symmetry.space_group_name_H-M   'P 1'
#
loop_
_entity.id
_entity.type
_entity.pdbx_description
1 polymer ?
#
loop_
_entity_poly.entity_id
_entity_poly.type
_entity_poly.pdbx_seq_one_letter_code
_entity_poly.pdbx_strand_id
1 'polypeptide(L)'
;MIENSSIWVVSDVDGTLMDHSYDLTPAKETIKILQKISIPVILCTSKTASEVKVIRNELNLTDPYIVENGAAIYGESLKKVNGKIILGKKYETLEEILNAISKEIDYKLIPLNNLTDQEATELTGLKGNSLTLMRDRHWSMPFLNPPSFLEERIKICCKKFKVDIFKGNRMSHLLSINSNKGKAINALKKYSNIQNIQIIGLGDSPNDLPLLLNSDIK
;
A
#
# COMPACT_ATOMS: atom_id res chain seq x y z
N MET A 1 10.40 8.75 16.34
CA MET A 1 9.27 9.19 17.19
C MET A 1 8.30 8.05 17.54
N ILE A 2 8.13 7.04 16.69
CA ILE A 2 7.26 5.89 17.02
C ILE A 2 7.67 5.14 18.30
N GLU A 3 8.92 5.24 18.73
CA GLU A 3 9.45 4.52 19.91
C GLU A 3 8.98 5.11 21.24
N ASN A 4 8.33 6.29 21.25
CA ASN A 4 7.95 7.00 22.46
C ASN A 4 6.46 7.36 22.55
N SER A 5 5.65 7.02 21.57
CA SER A 5 4.22 7.34 21.57
C SER A 5 3.36 6.09 21.69
N SER A 6 2.44 6.11 22.62
CA SER A 6 1.41 5.07 22.78
C SER A 6 0.19 5.28 21.87
N ILE A 7 0.14 6.35 21.08
CA ILE A 7 -0.94 6.65 20.12
C ILE A 7 -0.32 6.83 18.75
N TRP A 8 -0.83 6.12 17.76
CA TRP A 8 -0.45 6.29 16.34
C TRP A 8 -1.66 6.63 15.49
N VAL A 9 -1.50 7.60 14.60
CA VAL A 9 -2.44 7.81 13.49
C VAL A 9 -1.92 7.05 12.28
N VAL A 10 -2.70 6.09 11.80
CA VAL A 10 -2.38 5.30 10.60
C VAL A 10 -3.42 5.58 9.54
N SER A 11 -3.02 6.19 8.45
CA SER A 11 -3.94 6.70 7.43
C SER A 11 -3.64 6.15 6.05
N ASP A 12 -4.70 5.77 5.33
CA ASP A 12 -4.62 5.72 3.88
C ASP A 12 -4.38 7.13 3.31
N VAL A 13 -4.06 7.19 2.02
CA VAL A 13 -3.69 8.42 1.34
C VAL A 13 -4.79 8.88 0.38
N ASP A 14 -5.09 8.09 -0.66
CA ASP A 14 -6.04 8.46 -1.70
C ASP A 14 -7.49 8.39 -1.20
N GLY A 15 -8.22 9.49 -1.26
CA GLY A 15 -9.59 9.56 -0.74
C GLY A 15 -9.67 9.74 0.79
N THR A 16 -8.54 9.74 1.50
CA THR A 16 -8.47 9.88 2.96
C THR A 16 -7.67 11.13 3.36
N LEU A 17 -6.35 11.16 3.14
CA LEU A 17 -5.52 12.36 3.35
C LEU A 17 -5.48 13.28 2.15
N MET A 18 -5.57 12.73 0.96
CA MET A 18 -5.73 13.45 -0.30
C MET A 18 -7.16 13.31 -0.80
N ASP A 19 -7.73 14.38 -1.28
CA ASP A 19 -8.99 14.33 -2.01
C ASP A 19 -8.83 13.77 -3.44
N HIS A 20 -9.93 13.73 -4.18
CA HIS A 20 -9.92 13.23 -5.56
C HIS A 20 -9.17 14.13 -6.56
N SER A 21 -8.82 15.36 -6.16
CA SER A 21 -7.96 16.28 -6.94
C SER A 21 -6.47 16.15 -6.60
N TYR A 22 -6.11 15.20 -5.73
CA TYR A 22 -4.76 14.99 -5.22
C TYR A 22 -4.25 16.16 -4.36
N ASP A 23 -5.17 16.92 -3.72
CA ASP A 23 -4.81 18.01 -2.81
C ASP A 23 -4.61 17.50 -1.37
N LEU A 24 -3.44 17.81 -0.80
CA LEU A 24 -3.06 17.51 0.59
C LEU A 24 -3.33 18.68 1.54
N THR A 25 -3.73 19.85 1.01
CA THR A 25 -3.88 21.09 1.80
C THR A 25 -4.80 20.91 3.01
N PRO A 26 -5.97 20.24 2.91
CA PRO A 26 -6.85 20.04 4.06
C PRO A 26 -6.22 19.26 5.21
N ALA A 27 -5.34 18.29 4.90
CA ALA A 27 -4.69 17.45 5.91
C ALA A 27 -3.50 18.13 6.60
N LYS A 28 -2.85 19.11 5.94
CA LYS A 28 -1.59 19.73 6.41
C LYS A 28 -1.67 20.32 7.80
N GLU A 29 -2.75 21.02 8.13
CA GLU A 29 -2.90 21.67 9.45
C GLU A 29 -3.05 20.63 10.56
N THR A 30 -3.88 19.62 10.36
CA THR A 30 -4.06 18.53 11.32
C THR A 30 -2.77 17.75 11.53
N ILE A 31 -2.03 17.45 10.47
CA ILE A 31 -0.74 16.77 10.55
C ILE A 31 0.27 17.61 11.36
N LYS A 32 0.33 18.92 11.14
CA LYS A 32 1.20 19.81 11.94
C LYS A 32 0.84 19.81 13.44
N ILE A 33 -0.46 19.75 13.77
CA ILE A 33 -0.91 19.65 15.17
C ILE A 33 -0.43 18.32 15.77
N LEU A 34 -0.64 17.20 15.08
CA LEU A 34 -0.21 15.88 15.53
C LEU A 34 1.32 15.83 15.75
N GLN A 35 2.09 16.40 14.82
CA GLN A 35 3.55 16.51 14.95
C GLN A 35 3.97 17.32 16.18
N LYS A 36 3.31 18.47 16.46
CA LYS A 36 3.59 19.31 17.64
C LYS A 36 3.38 18.57 18.95
N ILE A 37 2.40 17.68 19.01
CA ILE A 37 2.13 16.87 20.22
C ILE A 37 2.78 15.48 20.16
N SER A 38 3.72 15.29 19.21
CA SER A 38 4.53 14.07 19.05
C SER A 38 3.72 12.80 18.79
N ILE A 39 2.56 12.92 18.15
CA ILE A 39 1.78 11.77 17.67
C ILE A 39 2.26 11.42 16.26
N PRO A 40 2.79 10.20 16.03
CA PRO A 40 3.24 9.74 14.72
C PRO A 40 2.08 9.66 13.72
N VAL A 41 2.34 10.09 12.48
CA VAL A 41 1.42 9.92 11.35
C VAL A 41 2.05 8.95 10.35
N ILE A 42 1.50 7.74 10.28
CA ILE A 42 1.99 6.64 9.49
C ILE A 42 1.12 6.50 8.25
N LEU A 43 1.67 6.81 7.08
CA LEU A 43 0.99 6.57 5.81
C LEU A 43 0.90 5.07 5.55
N CYS A 44 -0.28 4.58 5.15
CA CYS A 44 -0.54 3.17 4.88
C CYS A 44 -1.36 3.00 3.59
N THR A 45 -0.69 2.84 2.44
CA THR A 45 -1.30 3.06 1.14
C THR A 45 -0.99 1.95 0.12
N SER A 46 -1.74 1.94 -0.97
CA SER A 46 -1.45 1.14 -2.17
C SER A 46 -0.33 1.71 -3.05
N LYS A 47 0.09 2.97 -2.80
CA LYS A 47 1.16 3.64 -3.54
C LYS A 47 2.52 2.98 -3.33
N THR A 48 3.45 3.25 -4.25
CA THR A 48 4.84 2.84 -4.17
C THR A 48 5.64 3.64 -3.13
N ALA A 49 6.81 3.15 -2.76
CA ALA A 49 7.71 3.89 -1.88
C ALA A 49 8.15 5.23 -2.50
N SER A 50 8.33 5.27 -3.80
CA SER A 50 8.72 6.47 -4.55
C SER A 50 7.63 7.54 -4.56
N GLU A 51 6.35 7.15 -4.75
CA GLU A 51 5.21 8.05 -4.61
C GLU A 51 5.09 8.60 -3.19
N VAL A 52 5.17 7.71 -2.18
CA VAL A 52 5.01 8.10 -0.77
C VAL A 52 6.14 9.02 -0.30
N LYS A 53 7.36 8.88 -0.81
CA LYS A 53 8.46 9.81 -0.50
C LYS A 53 8.13 11.24 -0.89
N VAL A 54 7.50 11.47 -2.05
CA VAL A 54 7.06 12.81 -2.47
C VAL A 54 6.04 13.38 -1.50
N ILE A 55 5.01 12.60 -1.15
CA ILE A 55 3.96 12.99 -0.20
C ILE A 55 4.54 13.29 1.18
N ARG A 56 5.42 12.45 1.69
CA ARG A 56 6.08 12.64 2.98
C ARG A 56 6.92 13.93 3.02
N ASN A 57 7.64 14.22 1.96
CA ASN A 57 8.42 15.47 1.84
C ASN A 57 7.51 16.69 1.87
N GLU A 58 6.38 16.66 1.17
CA GLU A 58 5.40 17.76 1.16
C GLU A 58 4.74 17.97 2.53
N LEU A 59 4.51 16.89 3.29
CA LEU A 59 3.90 16.91 4.62
C LEU A 59 4.94 17.01 5.76
N ASN A 60 6.25 17.03 5.46
CA ASN A 60 7.35 16.99 6.42
C ASN A 60 7.25 15.80 7.40
N LEU A 61 6.80 14.63 6.92
CA LEU A 61 6.70 13.41 7.72
C LEU A 61 8.02 12.67 7.78
N THR A 62 8.42 12.25 8.98
CA THR A 62 9.63 11.45 9.24
C THR A 62 9.32 10.07 9.79
N ASP A 63 8.07 9.81 10.16
CA ASP A 63 7.62 8.53 10.69
C ASP A 63 7.74 7.41 9.65
N PRO A 64 7.77 6.13 10.05
CA PRO A 64 7.69 5.01 9.12
C PRO A 64 6.43 5.08 8.25
N TYR A 65 6.46 4.42 7.11
CA TYR A 65 5.35 4.40 6.19
C TYR A 65 5.20 3.01 5.55
N ILE A 66 3.97 2.65 5.29
CA ILE A 66 3.54 1.35 4.76
C ILE A 66 3.11 1.55 3.32
N VAL A 67 3.67 0.76 2.41
CA VAL A 67 3.46 0.90 0.97
C VAL A 67 2.95 -0.39 0.34
N GLU A 68 2.48 -0.26 -0.90
CA GLU A 68 2.07 -1.36 -1.75
C GLU A 68 1.11 -2.31 -1.03
N ASN A 69 0.03 -1.73 -0.42
CA ASN A 69 -1.00 -2.45 0.33
C ASN A 69 -0.46 -3.28 1.51
N GLY A 70 0.56 -2.79 2.19
CA GLY A 70 1.15 -3.48 3.34
C GLY A 70 2.23 -4.50 2.97
N ALA A 71 2.72 -4.49 1.74
CA ALA A 71 3.77 -5.40 1.32
C ALA A 71 5.16 -5.01 1.85
N ALA A 72 5.38 -3.73 2.15
CA ALA A 72 6.61 -3.27 2.77
C ALA A 72 6.37 -2.07 3.71
N ILE A 73 7.25 -1.94 4.69
CA ILE A 73 7.32 -0.82 5.63
C ILE A 73 8.71 -0.22 5.50
N TYR A 74 8.79 1.09 5.36
CA TYR A 74 10.04 1.84 5.27
C TYR A 74 10.11 2.90 6.36
N GLY A 75 11.31 3.29 6.77
CA GLY A 75 11.52 4.39 7.70
C GLY A 75 12.92 4.41 8.26
N GLU A 76 13.50 5.61 8.41
CA GLU A 76 14.85 5.80 8.97
C GLU A 76 14.94 5.36 10.44
N SER A 77 13.83 5.41 11.18
CA SER A 77 13.72 4.91 12.54
C SER A 77 13.83 3.39 12.66
N LEU A 78 13.66 2.65 11.57
CA LEU A 78 13.74 1.18 11.53
C LEU A 78 15.20 0.67 11.51
N LYS A 79 16.07 1.20 12.36
CA LYS A 79 17.52 0.96 12.35
C LYS A 79 17.91 -0.52 12.48
N LYS A 80 17.21 -1.28 13.34
CA LYS A 80 17.49 -2.72 13.59
C LYS A 80 17.26 -3.62 12.37
N VAL A 81 16.54 -3.13 11.37
CA VAL A 81 16.18 -3.87 10.14
C VAL A 81 16.57 -3.10 8.87
N ASN A 82 17.62 -2.30 8.95
CA ASN A 82 18.19 -1.54 7.83
C ASN A 82 17.14 -0.66 7.11
N GLY A 83 16.24 -0.03 7.87
CA GLY A 83 15.26 0.91 7.36
C GLY A 83 14.04 0.31 6.69
N LYS A 84 13.86 -1.03 6.69
CA LYS A 84 12.73 -1.67 6.01
C LYS A 84 12.31 -3.00 6.65
N ILE A 85 11.00 -3.27 6.63
CA ILE A 85 10.40 -4.58 6.94
C ILE A 85 9.64 -5.03 5.70
N ILE A 86 9.96 -6.20 5.16
CA ILE A 86 9.35 -6.73 3.94
C ILE A 86 8.43 -7.90 4.31
N LEU A 87 7.17 -7.80 3.87
CA LEU A 87 6.13 -8.82 4.04
C LEU A 87 5.74 -9.44 2.70
N GLY A 88 5.96 -8.70 1.61
CA GLY A 88 5.61 -9.08 0.25
C GLY A 88 6.61 -10.02 -0.40
N LYS A 89 6.20 -10.60 -1.54
CA LYS A 89 7.10 -11.22 -2.52
C LYS A 89 7.67 -10.13 -3.43
N LYS A 90 8.86 -10.36 -3.98
CA LYS A 90 9.46 -9.46 -4.98
C LYS A 90 8.59 -9.37 -6.23
N TYR A 91 8.67 -8.23 -6.93
CA TYR A 91 7.93 -7.95 -8.16
C TYR A 91 8.16 -9.05 -9.22
N GLU A 92 9.42 -9.47 -9.44
CA GLU A 92 9.78 -10.49 -10.42
C GLU A 92 9.11 -11.85 -10.10
N THR A 93 9.06 -12.22 -8.81
CA THR A 93 8.36 -13.44 -8.38
C THR A 93 6.84 -13.33 -8.60
N LEU A 94 6.26 -12.15 -8.37
CA LEU A 94 4.84 -11.92 -8.64
C LEU A 94 4.54 -11.97 -10.14
N GLU A 95 5.45 -11.50 -10.98
CA GLU A 95 5.33 -11.59 -12.45
C GLU A 95 5.32 -13.03 -12.94
N GLU A 96 6.23 -13.85 -12.45
CA GLU A 96 6.26 -15.31 -12.74
C GLU A 96 4.94 -15.96 -12.32
N ILE A 97 4.41 -15.62 -11.13
CA ILE A 97 3.15 -16.14 -10.62
C ILE A 97 1.98 -15.66 -11.48
N LEU A 98 1.90 -14.38 -11.86
CA LEU A 98 0.83 -13.85 -12.69
C LEU A 98 0.81 -14.54 -14.07
N ASN A 99 1.99 -14.76 -14.64
CA ASN A 99 2.15 -15.52 -15.89
C ASN A 99 1.70 -16.98 -15.75
N ALA A 100 2.00 -17.62 -14.62
CA ALA A 100 1.54 -18.99 -14.35
C ALA A 100 0.01 -19.06 -14.18
N ILE A 101 -0.59 -18.09 -13.47
CA ILE A 101 -2.03 -17.97 -13.34
C ILE A 101 -2.66 -17.75 -14.72
N SER A 102 -2.12 -16.83 -15.54
CA SER A 102 -2.60 -16.56 -16.90
C SER A 102 -2.67 -17.82 -17.77
N LYS A 103 -1.63 -18.66 -17.69
CA LYS A 103 -1.59 -19.96 -18.40
C LYS A 103 -2.65 -20.94 -17.88
N GLU A 104 -2.81 -21.03 -16.56
CA GLU A 104 -3.72 -22.00 -15.93
C GLU A 104 -5.21 -21.65 -16.18
N ILE A 105 -5.53 -20.36 -16.30
CA ILE A 105 -6.89 -19.91 -16.60
C ILE A 105 -7.17 -19.75 -18.10
N ASP A 106 -6.17 -19.92 -18.94
CA ASP A 106 -6.21 -19.67 -20.40
C ASP A 106 -6.71 -18.24 -20.73
N TYR A 107 -6.18 -17.25 -19.99
CA TYR A 107 -6.49 -15.84 -20.19
C TYR A 107 -5.31 -14.96 -19.82
N LYS A 108 -4.92 -14.05 -20.71
CA LYS A 108 -3.76 -13.16 -20.49
C LYS A 108 -4.11 -12.06 -19.49
N LEU A 109 -3.57 -12.16 -18.29
CA LEU A 109 -3.57 -11.07 -17.30
C LEU A 109 -2.46 -10.08 -17.66
N ILE A 110 -2.80 -8.80 -17.83
CA ILE A 110 -1.88 -7.79 -18.36
C ILE A 110 -1.38 -6.90 -17.22
N PRO A 111 -0.09 -6.99 -16.81
CA PRO A 111 0.49 -6.10 -15.80
C PRO A 111 0.48 -4.64 -16.26
N LEU A 112 0.38 -3.72 -15.29
CA LEU A 112 0.48 -2.27 -15.54
C LEU A 112 1.75 -1.89 -16.31
N ASN A 113 2.88 -2.51 -15.97
CA ASN A 113 4.18 -2.19 -16.60
C ASN A 113 4.27 -2.64 -18.06
N ASN A 114 3.34 -3.47 -18.53
CA ASN A 114 3.25 -3.90 -19.93
C ASN A 114 2.34 -2.99 -20.77
N LEU A 115 1.68 -2.01 -20.16
CA LEU A 115 0.91 -0.99 -20.87
C LEU A 115 1.86 0.09 -21.40
N THR A 116 1.51 0.65 -22.56
CA THR A 116 2.14 1.89 -23.04
C THR A 116 1.86 3.05 -22.07
N ASP A 117 2.61 4.13 -22.18
CA ASP A 117 2.38 5.33 -21.35
C ASP A 117 1.00 5.94 -21.63
N GLN A 118 0.53 5.87 -22.87
CA GLN A 118 -0.80 6.36 -23.23
C GLN A 118 -1.89 5.52 -22.55
N GLU A 119 -1.86 4.19 -22.68
CA GLU A 119 -2.84 3.28 -22.05
C GLU A 119 -2.84 3.41 -20.51
N ALA A 120 -1.66 3.49 -19.92
CA ALA A 120 -1.53 3.67 -18.47
C ALA A 120 -2.06 5.04 -18.02
N THR A 121 -1.85 6.10 -18.81
CA THR A 121 -2.40 7.44 -18.54
C THR A 121 -3.92 7.45 -18.65
N GLU A 122 -4.49 6.85 -19.68
CA GLU A 122 -5.95 6.73 -19.86
C GLU A 122 -6.59 5.95 -18.70
N LEU A 123 -5.95 4.88 -18.25
CA LEU A 123 -6.42 4.05 -17.14
C LEU A 123 -6.34 4.76 -15.78
N THR A 124 -5.26 5.47 -15.51
CA THR A 124 -4.94 5.97 -14.16
C THR A 124 -5.16 7.48 -13.99
N GLY A 125 -5.15 8.23 -15.08
CA GLY A 125 -5.11 9.69 -15.09
C GLY A 125 -3.72 10.28 -14.80
N LEU A 126 -2.71 9.43 -14.52
CA LEU A 126 -1.34 9.86 -14.22
C LEU A 126 -0.51 9.96 -15.50
N LYS A 127 0.44 10.89 -15.53
CA LYS A 127 1.36 11.10 -16.68
C LYS A 127 2.72 11.61 -16.22
N GLY A 128 3.71 11.46 -17.09
CA GLY A 128 5.08 11.93 -16.85
C GLY A 128 5.66 11.30 -15.57
N ASN A 129 6.26 12.12 -14.72
CA ASN A 129 6.93 11.64 -13.51
C ASN A 129 6.01 10.86 -12.56
N SER A 130 4.75 11.26 -12.40
CA SER A 130 3.79 10.55 -11.54
C SER A 130 3.54 9.13 -12.01
N LEU A 131 3.46 8.90 -13.34
CA LEU A 131 3.34 7.56 -13.91
C LEU A 131 4.60 6.72 -13.67
N THR A 132 5.78 7.32 -13.80
CA THR A 132 7.06 6.66 -13.52
C THR A 132 7.14 6.22 -12.06
N LEU A 133 6.77 7.10 -11.11
CA LEU A 133 6.76 6.77 -9.68
C LEU A 133 5.76 5.65 -9.36
N MET A 134 4.58 5.65 -9.97
CA MET A 134 3.57 4.61 -9.78
C MET A 134 4.02 3.24 -10.30
N ARG A 135 4.84 3.20 -11.36
CA ARG A 135 5.42 1.98 -11.93
C ARG A 135 6.61 1.42 -11.14
N ASP A 136 7.21 2.22 -10.25
CA ASP A 136 8.36 1.82 -9.42
C ASP A 136 7.95 0.88 -8.28
N ARG A 137 7.37 -0.27 -8.64
CA ARG A 137 6.87 -1.28 -7.71
C ARG A 137 7.89 -2.37 -7.45
N HIS A 138 7.96 -2.78 -6.20
CA HIS A 138 8.88 -3.81 -5.75
C HIS A 138 8.18 -5.02 -5.11
N TRP A 139 6.96 -4.86 -4.60
CA TRP A 139 6.31 -5.83 -3.70
C TRP A 139 4.86 -6.12 -4.05
N SER A 140 4.32 -5.50 -5.08
CA SER A 140 2.97 -5.71 -5.57
C SER A 140 2.93 -5.62 -7.09
N MET A 141 1.96 -6.28 -7.71
CA MET A 141 1.80 -6.25 -9.15
C MET A 141 0.37 -5.86 -9.51
N PRO A 142 0.13 -4.60 -9.89
CA PRO A 142 -1.13 -4.20 -10.49
C PRO A 142 -1.24 -4.73 -11.90
N PHE A 143 -2.45 -5.16 -12.26
CA PHE A 143 -2.81 -5.66 -13.59
C PHE A 143 -4.25 -5.29 -13.93
N LEU A 144 -4.61 -5.30 -15.21
CA LEU A 144 -5.95 -4.98 -15.67
C LEU A 144 -6.98 -5.93 -15.02
N ASN A 145 -8.14 -5.38 -14.62
CA ASN A 145 -9.22 -6.17 -14.04
C ASN A 145 -9.65 -7.28 -15.01
N PRO A 146 -9.57 -8.55 -14.62
CA PRO A 146 -10.05 -9.66 -15.44
C PRO A 146 -11.58 -9.67 -15.50
N PRO A 147 -12.17 -10.32 -16.51
CA PRO A 147 -13.61 -10.58 -16.56
C PRO A 147 -14.09 -11.32 -15.29
N SER A 148 -15.28 -10.95 -14.80
CA SER A 148 -15.82 -11.48 -13.54
C SER A 148 -16.01 -13.00 -13.55
N PHE A 149 -16.30 -13.61 -14.69
CA PHE A 149 -16.45 -15.07 -14.80
C PHE A 149 -15.15 -15.85 -14.52
N LEU A 150 -13.98 -15.20 -14.50
CA LEU A 150 -12.69 -15.81 -14.15
C LEU A 150 -12.36 -15.71 -12.67
N GLU A 151 -13.08 -14.94 -11.87
CA GLU A 151 -12.71 -14.63 -10.47
C GLU A 151 -12.50 -15.90 -9.62
N GLU A 152 -13.39 -16.90 -9.72
CA GLU A 152 -13.25 -18.13 -8.94
C GLU A 152 -12.04 -18.98 -9.39
N ARG A 153 -11.77 -19.08 -10.69
CA ARG A 153 -10.59 -19.77 -11.21
C ARG A 153 -9.31 -19.10 -10.73
N ILE A 154 -9.27 -17.77 -10.78
CA ILE A 154 -8.14 -16.98 -10.29
C ILE A 154 -7.94 -17.18 -8.78
N LYS A 155 -8.99 -17.17 -7.96
CA LYS A 155 -8.91 -17.44 -6.52
C LYS A 155 -8.32 -18.81 -6.20
N ILE A 156 -8.67 -19.83 -6.97
CA ILE A 156 -8.11 -21.19 -6.82
C ILE A 156 -6.59 -21.16 -7.09
N CYS A 157 -6.17 -20.53 -8.18
CA CYS A 157 -4.76 -20.37 -8.52
C CYS A 157 -4.01 -19.56 -7.44
N CYS A 158 -4.59 -18.48 -6.92
CA CYS A 158 -3.98 -17.67 -5.87
C CYS A 158 -3.66 -18.47 -4.61
N LYS A 159 -4.55 -19.37 -4.18
CA LYS A 159 -4.30 -20.27 -3.04
C LYS A 159 -3.09 -21.16 -3.29
N LYS A 160 -2.97 -21.75 -4.48
CA LYS A 160 -1.86 -22.62 -4.90
C LYS A 160 -0.51 -21.88 -4.81
N PHE A 161 -0.45 -20.62 -5.27
CA PHE A 161 0.78 -19.83 -5.31
C PHE A 161 1.04 -19.01 -4.03
N LYS A 162 0.17 -19.10 -3.01
CA LYS A 162 0.25 -18.32 -1.77
C LYS A 162 0.33 -16.81 -2.04
N VAL A 163 -0.59 -16.36 -2.90
CA VAL A 163 -0.84 -14.95 -3.23
C VAL A 163 -2.31 -14.62 -3.03
N ASP A 164 -2.64 -13.34 -3.06
CA ASP A 164 -4.00 -12.84 -2.99
C ASP A 164 -4.20 -11.72 -4.02
N ILE A 165 -5.45 -11.44 -4.39
CA ILE A 165 -5.79 -10.38 -5.32
C ILE A 165 -6.76 -9.42 -4.65
N PHE A 166 -6.37 -8.15 -4.60
CA PHE A 166 -7.25 -7.05 -4.24
C PHE A 166 -7.77 -6.39 -5.51
N LYS A 167 -9.08 -6.42 -5.68
CA LYS A 167 -9.77 -5.76 -6.80
C LYS A 167 -9.98 -4.30 -6.44
N GLY A 168 -9.32 -3.41 -7.16
CA GLY A 168 -9.56 -1.97 -7.12
C GLY A 168 -10.51 -1.52 -8.22
N ASN A 169 -10.87 -0.24 -8.21
CA ASN A 169 -11.77 0.33 -9.21
C ASN A 169 -11.18 0.29 -10.64
N ARG A 170 -9.90 0.51 -10.80
CA ARG A 170 -9.21 0.60 -12.09
C ARG A 170 -8.39 -0.64 -12.43
N MET A 171 -7.80 -1.26 -11.42
CA MET A 171 -6.90 -2.41 -11.56
C MET A 171 -7.05 -3.37 -10.39
N SER A 172 -6.69 -4.62 -10.62
CA SER A 172 -6.46 -5.61 -9.57
C SER A 172 -4.99 -5.59 -9.16
N HIS A 173 -4.70 -5.93 -7.91
CA HIS A 173 -3.35 -5.99 -7.37
C HIS A 173 -3.03 -7.40 -6.89
N LEU A 174 -2.04 -8.06 -7.49
CA LEU A 174 -1.50 -9.32 -7.00
C LEU A 174 -0.51 -9.05 -5.86
N LEU A 175 -0.72 -9.69 -4.73
CA LEU A 175 0.06 -9.51 -3.52
C LEU A 175 0.42 -10.87 -2.90
N SER A 176 1.48 -10.90 -2.09
CA SER A 176 1.72 -12.05 -1.21
C SER A 176 0.56 -12.22 -0.23
N ILE A 177 0.15 -13.45 0.07
CA ILE A 177 -0.86 -13.73 1.09
C ILE A 177 -0.50 -13.16 2.48
N ASN A 178 0.77 -12.86 2.71
CA ASN A 178 1.26 -12.25 3.94
C ASN A 178 1.19 -10.72 3.93
N SER A 179 0.74 -10.10 2.84
CA SER A 179 0.70 -8.65 2.66
C SER A 179 -0.73 -8.14 2.75
N ASN A 180 -1.00 -7.31 3.73
CA ASN A 180 -2.14 -6.39 3.77
C ASN A 180 -1.85 -5.29 4.79
N LYS A 181 -2.61 -4.21 4.76
CA LYS A 181 -2.43 -3.03 5.62
C LYS A 181 -2.44 -3.39 7.12
N GLY A 182 -3.33 -4.28 7.56
CA GLY A 182 -3.42 -4.72 8.96
C GLY A 182 -2.20 -5.55 9.40
N LYS A 183 -1.73 -6.49 8.58
CA LYS A 183 -0.53 -7.27 8.88
C LYS A 183 0.72 -6.38 8.97
N ALA A 184 0.81 -5.36 8.13
CA ALA A 184 1.91 -4.40 8.18
C ALA A 184 1.90 -3.58 9.47
N ILE A 185 0.73 -3.12 9.93
CA ILE A 185 0.58 -2.44 11.22
C ILE A 185 1.06 -3.35 12.37
N ASN A 186 0.61 -4.60 12.38
CA ASN A 186 1.00 -5.55 13.42
C ASN A 186 2.51 -5.83 13.41
N ALA A 187 3.13 -5.91 12.23
CA ALA A 187 4.58 -6.03 12.10
C ALA A 187 5.31 -4.79 12.65
N LEU A 188 4.80 -3.59 12.39
CA LEU A 188 5.36 -2.35 12.90
C LEU A 188 5.19 -2.21 14.41
N LYS A 189 4.01 -2.58 14.97
CA LYS A 189 3.77 -2.66 16.41
C LYS A 189 4.78 -3.58 17.08
N LYS A 190 4.94 -4.78 16.54
CA LYS A 190 5.91 -5.76 17.05
C LYS A 190 7.35 -5.24 17.02
N TYR A 191 7.72 -4.52 15.95
CA TYR A 191 9.04 -3.91 15.82
C TYR A 191 9.28 -2.82 16.86
N SER A 192 8.29 -1.96 17.12
CA SER A 192 8.42 -0.83 18.05
C SER A 192 8.65 -1.28 19.49
N ASN A 193 8.22 -2.49 19.84
CA ASN A 193 8.28 -3.06 21.21
C ASN A 193 7.58 -2.20 22.27
N ILE A 194 6.64 -1.33 21.86
CA ILE A 194 5.82 -0.53 22.78
C ILE A 194 4.57 -1.34 23.16
N GLN A 195 4.27 -1.37 24.43
CA GLN A 195 3.04 -2.00 24.94
C GLN A 195 1.83 -1.05 24.80
N ASN A 196 0.66 -1.62 24.53
CA ASN A 196 -0.61 -0.89 24.52
C ASN A 196 -0.68 0.31 23.56
N ILE A 197 -0.14 0.16 22.32
CA ILE A 197 -0.29 1.18 21.30
C ILE A 197 -1.77 1.24 20.88
N GLN A 198 -2.35 2.42 21.01
CA GLN A 198 -3.66 2.75 20.44
C GLN A 198 -3.49 3.24 19.00
N ILE A 199 -4.26 2.68 18.07
CA ILE A 199 -4.25 3.07 16.68
C ILE A 199 -5.55 3.79 16.33
N ILE A 200 -5.41 5.00 15.80
CA ILE A 200 -6.46 5.72 15.09
C ILE A 200 -6.27 5.41 13.61
N GLY A 201 -7.18 4.60 13.04
CA GLY A 201 -7.11 4.19 11.65
C GLY A 201 -8.04 4.99 10.76
N LEU A 202 -7.52 5.48 9.64
CA LEU A 202 -8.28 6.25 8.64
C LEU A 202 -8.18 5.55 7.28
N GLY A 203 -9.33 5.39 6.62
CA GLY A 203 -9.41 4.76 5.30
C GLY A 203 -10.83 4.85 4.74
N ASP A 204 -10.96 4.81 3.42
CA ASP A 204 -12.22 5.06 2.69
C ASP A 204 -12.64 3.91 1.77
N SER A 205 -11.78 2.92 1.57
CA SER A 205 -11.97 1.91 0.54
C SER A 205 -11.81 0.46 1.06
N PRO A 206 -12.28 -0.57 0.33
CA PRO A 206 -12.28 -1.96 0.79
C PRO A 206 -10.89 -2.51 1.15
N ASN A 207 -9.79 -2.03 0.53
CA ASN A 207 -8.43 -2.43 0.88
C ASN A 207 -7.96 -1.86 2.23
N ASP A 208 -8.73 -0.91 2.83
CA ASP A 208 -8.47 -0.36 4.16
C ASP A 208 -9.13 -1.18 5.27
N LEU A 209 -10.04 -2.07 4.93
CA LEU A 209 -10.71 -2.89 5.94
C LEU A 209 -9.71 -3.61 6.87
N PRO A 210 -8.61 -4.22 6.40
CA PRO A 210 -7.61 -4.79 7.29
C PRO A 210 -6.93 -3.76 8.21
N LEU A 211 -6.71 -2.51 7.76
CA LEU A 211 -6.23 -1.41 8.60
C LEU A 211 -7.26 -1.10 9.69
N LEU A 212 -8.51 -0.83 9.29
CA LEU A 212 -9.57 -0.44 10.23
C LEU A 212 -9.87 -1.55 11.25
N LEU A 213 -9.85 -2.82 10.85
CA LEU A 213 -10.04 -3.96 11.78
C LEU A 213 -8.91 -4.11 12.80
N ASN A 214 -7.72 -3.57 12.52
CA ASN A 214 -6.57 -3.56 13.44
C ASN A 214 -6.38 -2.21 14.15
N SER A 215 -7.37 -1.32 14.08
CA SER A 215 -7.39 -0.01 14.73
C SER A 215 -8.35 0.02 15.90
N ASP A 216 -8.01 0.77 16.94
CA ASP A 216 -8.82 0.95 18.14
C ASP A 216 -9.92 1.99 17.94
N ILE A 217 -9.60 3.05 17.14
CA ILE A 217 -10.51 4.11 16.71
C ILE A 217 -10.51 4.15 15.18
N LYS A 218 -11.70 4.36 14.57
CA LYS A 218 -11.92 4.31 13.12
C LYS A 218 -12.68 5.53 12.66
#